data_1e8facfa9ee8b62f60957d14c33290da
#
_entry.id   1e8facfa9ee8b62f60957d14c33290da
#
_cell.length_a   1.000
_cell.length_b   1.000
_cell.length_c   1.000
_cell.angle_alpha   90.00
_cell.angle_beta   90.00
_cell.angle_gamma   90.00
#
_symmetry.space_group_name_H-M   'P 1'
#
loop_
_entity.id
_entity.type
_entity.pdbx_description
1 polymer ?
#
loop_
_entity_poly.entity_id
_entity_poly.type
_entity_poly.pdbx_seq_one_letter_code
_entity_poly.pdbx_strand_id
1 'polypeptide(L)'
;MTKAEEFDKARRLAYKGDFSLVEKLYHPDCNSFDHRVGMEVNLDMQNALVPIYDCRFGPMKPLYENFECLSIHRYIKVLEKEIIYWSVISVSNYLDGKIIRHTSAVETLDYDPSENQDWNWEDYE
;
A
#
# COMPACT_ATOMS: atom_id res chain seq x y z
N MET A 1 -6.05 17.62 1.84
CA MET A 1 -5.61 16.21 2.03
C MET A 1 -4.17 16.08 1.52
N THR A 2 -3.28 15.48 2.30
CA THR A 2 -1.89 15.26 1.87
C THR A 2 -1.81 14.12 0.85
N LYS A 3 -0.66 14.00 0.15
CA LYS A 3 -0.41 12.86 -0.75
C LYS A 3 -0.49 11.53 0.00
N ALA A 4 0.04 11.48 1.23
CA ALA A 4 -0.01 10.29 2.06
C ALA A 4 -1.45 9.89 2.41
N GLU A 5 -2.30 10.86 2.78
CA GLU A 5 -3.71 10.62 3.08
C GLU A 5 -4.49 10.16 1.84
N GLU A 6 -4.23 10.77 0.68
CA GLU A 6 -4.84 10.36 -0.59
C GLU A 6 -4.44 8.94 -0.97
N PHE A 7 -3.16 8.62 -0.84
CA PHE A 7 -2.63 7.30 -1.12
C PHE A 7 -3.27 6.24 -0.21
N ASP A 8 -3.31 6.49 1.10
CA ASP A 8 -3.89 5.57 2.07
C ASP A 8 -5.36 5.30 1.77
N LYS A 9 -6.13 6.36 1.53
CA LYS A 9 -7.56 6.25 1.21
C LYS A 9 -7.79 5.45 -0.07
N ALA A 10 -7.02 5.74 -1.12
CA ALA A 10 -7.16 5.04 -2.41
C ALA A 10 -6.88 3.54 -2.26
N ARG A 11 -5.83 3.17 -1.52
CA ARG A 11 -5.47 1.76 -1.31
C ARG A 11 -6.50 1.03 -0.45
N ARG A 12 -7.00 1.66 0.61
CA ARG A 12 -8.05 1.06 1.46
C ARG A 12 -9.33 0.79 0.68
N LEU A 13 -9.76 1.75 -0.14
CA LEU A 13 -10.96 1.59 -0.97
C LEU A 13 -10.78 0.51 -2.04
N ALA A 14 -9.58 0.42 -2.63
CA ALA A 14 -9.29 -0.61 -3.63
C ALA A 14 -9.46 -2.03 -3.06
N TYR A 15 -9.00 -2.26 -1.82
CA TYR A 15 -9.18 -3.55 -1.16
C TYR A 15 -10.63 -3.85 -0.76
N LYS A 16 -11.51 -2.85 -0.82
CA LYS A 16 -12.96 -3.01 -0.65
C LYS A 16 -13.71 -3.12 -1.98
N GLY A 17 -12.96 -3.13 -3.10
CA GLY A 17 -13.52 -3.23 -4.44
C GLY A 17 -13.79 -1.90 -5.14
N ASP A 18 -13.48 -0.78 -4.52
CA ASP A 18 -13.66 0.55 -5.11
C ASP A 18 -12.33 1.09 -5.63
N PHE A 19 -12.15 1.06 -6.96
CA PHE A 19 -10.93 1.49 -7.64
C PHE A 19 -10.98 2.94 -8.13
N SER A 20 -12.04 3.68 -7.84
CA SER A 20 -12.25 5.02 -8.41
C SER A 20 -11.13 6.01 -8.04
N LEU A 21 -10.61 5.96 -6.81
CA LEU A 21 -9.50 6.83 -6.37
C LEU A 21 -8.15 6.35 -6.90
N VAL A 22 -7.94 5.04 -7.01
CA VAL A 22 -6.73 4.48 -7.63
C VAL A 22 -6.62 4.92 -9.07
N GLU A 23 -7.71 4.87 -9.82
CA GLU A 23 -7.74 5.32 -11.22
C GLU A 23 -7.40 6.80 -11.38
N LYS A 24 -7.80 7.65 -10.42
CA LYS A 24 -7.48 9.07 -10.43
C LYS A 24 -6.05 9.37 -9.99
N LEU A 25 -5.54 8.60 -9.03
CA LEU A 25 -4.26 8.87 -8.39
C LEU A 25 -3.08 8.32 -9.19
N TYR A 26 -3.28 7.21 -9.88
CA TYR A 26 -2.23 6.54 -10.64
C TYR A 26 -2.26 6.94 -12.10
N HIS A 27 -1.05 7.19 -12.65
CA HIS A 27 -0.90 7.42 -14.07
C HIS A 27 -1.23 6.13 -14.85
N PRO A 28 -1.89 6.21 -16.04
CA PRO A 28 -2.20 5.00 -16.84
C PRO A 28 -0.97 4.15 -17.18
N ASP A 29 0.19 4.79 -17.33
CA ASP A 29 1.46 4.13 -17.65
C ASP A 29 2.26 3.75 -16.40
N CYS A 30 1.64 3.75 -15.22
CA CYS A 30 2.32 3.43 -13.98
C CYS A 30 2.89 2.01 -14.00
N ASN A 31 4.16 1.89 -13.62
CA ASN A 31 4.84 0.63 -13.41
C ASN A 31 5.29 0.51 -11.96
N SER A 32 5.22 -0.70 -11.43
CA SER A 32 5.74 -1.03 -10.12
C SER A 32 6.74 -2.16 -10.23
N PHE A 33 7.67 -2.20 -9.29
CA PHE A 33 8.56 -3.34 -9.15
C PHE A 33 8.18 -4.09 -7.89
N ASP A 34 7.82 -5.37 -8.05
CA ASP A 34 7.50 -6.24 -6.91
C ASP A 34 8.75 -7.02 -6.50
N HIS A 35 9.35 -6.60 -5.38
CA HIS A 35 10.59 -7.20 -4.87
C HIS A 35 10.40 -8.64 -4.36
N ARG A 36 9.17 -9.07 -4.10
CA ARG A 36 8.91 -10.45 -3.66
C ARG A 36 9.14 -11.45 -4.78
N VAL A 37 8.84 -11.06 -6.01
CA VAL A 37 8.96 -11.93 -7.20
C VAL A 37 10.00 -11.44 -8.19
N GLY A 38 10.57 -10.25 -7.97
CA GLY A 38 11.63 -9.69 -8.82
C GLY A 38 11.18 -9.29 -10.21
N MET A 39 9.93 -8.84 -10.37
CA MET A 39 9.41 -8.46 -11.69
C MET A 39 8.65 -7.14 -11.68
N GLU A 40 8.64 -6.50 -12.84
CA GLU A 40 7.80 -5.33 -13.09
C GLU A 40 6.32 -5.74 -13.21
N VAL A 41 5.44 -4.93 -12.64
CA VAL A 41 4.00 -5.11 -12.74
C VAL A 41 3.36 -3.78 -13.14
N ASN A 42 2.37 -3.82 -14.02
CA ASN A 42 1.60 -2.64 -14.40
C ASN A 42 0.38 -2.47 -13.49
N LEU A 43 -0.32 -1.34 -13.64
CA LEU A 43 -1.47 -1.01 -12.81
C LEU A 43 -2.60 -2.04 -12.91
N ASP A 44 -2.88 -2.53 -14.12
CA ASP A 44 -3.93 -3.53 -14.34
C ASP A 44 -3.61 -4.84 -13.62
N MET A 45 -2.36 -5.27 -13.66
CA MET A 45 -1.91 -6.46 -12.94
C MET A 45 -2.03 -6.28 -11.42
N GLN A 46 -1.68 -5.10 -10.90
CA GLN A 46 -1.83 -4.78 -9.49
C GLN A 46 -3.29 -4.84 -9.06
N ASN A 47 -4.19 -4.21 -9.82
CA ASN A 47 -5.63 -4.19 -9.52
C ASN A 47 -6.24 -5.58 -9.58
N ALA A 48 -5.77 -6.44 -10.48
CA ALA A 48 -6.22 -7.82 -10.56
C ALA A 48 -5.81 -8.67 -9.35
N LEU A 49 -4.69 -8.33 -8.70
CA LEU A 49 -4.21 -9.06 -7.53
C LEU A 49 -4.88 -8.64 -6.22
N VAL A 50 -5.39 -7.42 -6.15
CA VAL A 50 -6.00 -6.86 -4.92
C VAL A 50 -7.11 -7.75 -4.35
N PRO A 51 -8.09 -8.26 -5.13
CA PRO A 51 -9.16 -9.09 -4.58
C PRO A 51 -8.74 -10.47 -4.08
N ILE A 52 -7.51 -10.90 -4.39
CA ILE A 52 -7.01 -12.22 -3.99
C ILE A 52 -6.65 -12.25 -2.51
N TYR A 53 -6.30 -11.10 -1.94
CA TYR A 53 -5.84 -11.01 -0.56
C TYR A 53 -6.92 -10.39 0.33
N ASP A 54 -7.26 -11.08 1.42
CA ASP A 54 -8.07 -10.49 2.49
C ASP A 54 -7.11 -9.84 3.49
N CYS A 55 -7.01 -8.53 3.43
CA CYS A 55 -6.06 -7.75 4.21
C CYS A 55 -6.76 -6.77 5.14
N ARG A 56 -6.09 -6.50 6.27
CA ARG A 56 -6.41 -5.39 7.16
C ARG A 56 -5.21 -4.46 7.19
N PHE A 57 -5.46 -3.17 7.00
CA PHE A 57 -4.41 -2.16 7.04
C PHE A 57 -4.29 -1.59 8.45
N GLY A 58 -3.06 -1.56 8.96
CA GLY A 58 -2.72 -0.88 10.19
C GLY A 58 -2.39 0.59 9.93
N PRO A 59 -1.69 1.23 10.86
CA PRO A 59 -1.29 2.63 10.69
C PRO A 59 -0.35 2.81 9.52
N MET A 60 -0.53 3.93 8.82
CA MET A 60 0.36 4.37 7.75
C MET A 60 1.10 5.63 8.23
N LYS A 61 2.42 5.60 8.14
CA LYS A 61 3.26 6.71 8.54
C LYS A 61 4.01 7.26 7.33
N PRO A 62 3.84 8.55 6.97
CA PRO A 62 4.68 9.17 5.96
C PRO A 62 6.11 9.30 6.48
N LEU A 63 7.08 8.85 5.68
CA LEU A 63 8.50 8.96 5.98
C LEU A 63 9.12 10.15 5.28
N TYR A 64 8.65 10.45 4.07
CA TYR A 64 9.09 11.58 3.26
C TYR A 64 8.00 11.93 2.26
N GLU A 65 7.76 13.20 2.04
CA GLU A 65 6.75 13.68 1.11
C GLU A 65 7.16 15.01 0.50
N ASN A 66 7.13 15.07 -0.82
CA ASN A 66 7.18 16.31 -1.58
C ASN A 66 6.33 16.16 -2.84
N PHE A 67 6.36 17.11 -3.77
CA PHE A 67 5.48 17.05 -4.95
C PHE A 67 5.88 15.98 -5.97
N GLU A 68 7.08 15.41 -5.86
CA GLU A 68 7.58 14.38 -6.79
C GLU A 68 7.64 12.99 -6.18
N CYS A 69 7.62 12.88 -4.85
CA CYS A 69 7.87 11.61 -4.17
C CYS A 69 7.08 11.51 -2.88
N LEU A 70 6.56 10.31 -2.64
CA LEU A 70 5.96 9.92 -1.36
C LEU A 70 6.59 8.62 -0.90
N SER A 71 7.17 8.62 0.29
CA SER A 71 7.65 7.41 0.97
C SER A 71 6.84 7.20 2.23
N ILE A 72 6.30 5.99 2.40
CA ILE A 72 5.49 5.63 3.56
C ILE A 72 5.93 4.30 4.16
N HIS A 73 5.57 4.10 5.42
CA HIS A 73 5.59 2.80 6.07
C HIS A 73 4.17 2.46 6.51
N ARG A 74 3.79 1.18 6.39
CA ARG A 74 2.54 0.68 6.96
C ARG A 74 2.68 -0.76 7.42
N TYR A 75 1.80 -1.15 8.33
CA TYR A 75 1.60 -2.53 8.69
C TYR A 75 0.37 -3.09 7.99
N ILE A 76 0.45 -4.35 7.58
CA ILE A 76 -0.67 -5.08 6.95
C ILE A 76 -0.81 -6.43 7.65
N LYS A 77 -2.05 -6.79 7.95
CA LYS A 77 -2.40 -8.13 8.43
C LYS A 77 -3.12 -8.86 7.31
N VAL A 78 -2.59 -10.01 6.91
CA VAL A 78 -3.16 -10.84 5.85
C VAL A 78 -3.89 -12.00 6.51
N LEU A 79 -5.18 -12.14 6.20
CA LEU A 79 -6.06 -13.17 6.75
C LEU A 79 -6.09 -14.38 5.81
N GLU A 80 -5.09 -15.25 5.96
CA GLU A 80 -4.96 -16.53 5.29
C GLU A 80 -5.29 -17.66 6.26
N LYS A 81 -4.94 -18.92 5.96
CA LYS A 81 -5.05 -20.04 6.90
C LYS A 81 -4.35 -19.73 8.22
N GLU A 82 -3.17 -19.12 8.11
CA GLU A 82 -2.47 -18.51 9.23
C GLU A 82 -2.48 -17.01 9.04
N ILE A 83 -2.59 -16.25 10.14
CA ILE A 83 -2.49 -14.80 10.08
C ILE A 83 -1.04 -14.42 9.84
N ILE A 84 -0.81 -13.61 8.81
CA ILE A 84 0.52 -13.13 8.44
C ILE A 84 0.58 -11.63 8.68
N TYR A 85 1.67 -11.16 9.27
CA TYR A 85 1.89 -9.74 9.52
C TYR A 85 3.03 -9.23 8.64
N TRP A 86 2.80 -8.11 7.97
CA TRP A 86 3.79 -7.46 7.09
C TRP A 86 4.13 -6.07 7.58
N SER A 87 5.42 -5.74 7.48
CA SER A 87 5.95 -4.38 7.52
C SER A 87 6.28 -3.97 6.09
N VAL A 88 5.68 -2.89 5.61
CA VAL A 88 5.77 -2.48 4.21
C VAL A 88 6.32 -1.06 4.11
N ILE A 89 7.37 -0.89 3.31
CA ILE A 89 7.85 0.42 2.90
C ILE A 89 7.54 0.59 1.42
N SER A 90 6.90 1.69 1.07
CA SER A 90 6.55 2.02 -0.31
C SER A 90 7.12 3.36 -0.69
N VAL A 91 7.58 3.46 -1.94
CA VAL A 91 8.02 4.71 -2.56
C VAL A 91 7.21 4.91 -3.82
N SER A 92 6.53 6.06 -3.91
CA SER A 92 5.75 6.46 -5.07
C SER A 92 6.36 7.70 -5.68
N ASN A 93 6.63 7.66 -6.99
CA ASN A 93 7.10 8.81 -7.76
C ASN A 93 5.95 9.37 -8.58
N TYR A 94 5.85 10.70 -8.63
CA TYR A 94 4.75 11.40 -9.28
C TYR A 94 5.23 12.07 -10.57
N LEU A 95 4.38 12.00 -11.59
CA LEU A 95 4.51 12.74 -12.85
C LEU A 95 3.18 13.42 -13.12
N ASP A 96 3.19 14.75 -13.28
CA ASP A 96 1.99 15.54 -13.53
C ASP A 96 0.88 15.29 -12.49
N GLY A 97 1.29 15.13 -11.22
CA GLY A 97 0.38 14.93 -10.10
C GLY A 97 -0.16 13.53 -9.94
N LYS A 98 0.31 12.56 -10.74
CA LYS A 98 -0.12 11.16 -10.67
C LYS A 98 1.07 10.24 -10.43
N ILE A 99 0.81 9.13 -9.76
CA ILE A 99 1.86 8.14 -9.49
C ILE A 99 2.23 7.43 -10.79
N ILE A 100 3.47 7.61 -11.22
CA ILE A 100 4.02 6.98 -12.43
C ILE A 100 4.87 5.75 -12.10
N ARG A 101 5.44 5.69 -10.91
CA ARG A 101 6.21 4.53 -10.46
C ARG A 101 5.95 4.28 -8.98
N HIS A 102 5.74 3.03 -8.64
CA HIS A 102 5.50 2.57 -7.28
C HIS A 102 6.41 1.39 -6.99
N THR A 103 7.16 1.48 -5.90
CA THR A 103 8.06 0.41 -5.46
C THR A 103 7.78 0.09 -4.01
N SER A 104 7.67 -1.19 -3.68
CA SER A 104 7.43 -1.62 -2.30
C SER A 104 8.43 -2.69 -1.89
N ALA A 105 8.84 -2.64 -0.64
CA ALA A 105 9.56 -3.71 0.02
C ALA A 105 8.73 -4.21 1.20
N VAL A 106 8.61 -5.53 1.32
CA VAL A 106 7.77 -6.19 2.33
C VAL A 106 8.64 -7.10 3.18
N GLU A 107 8.51 -6.96 4.49
CA GLU A 107 9.10 -7.86 5.46
C GLU A 107 7.98 -8.62 6.20
N THR A 108 8.05 -9.94 6.21
CA THR A 108 7.13 -10.76 7.01
C THR A 108 7.61 -10.78 8.45
N LEU A 109 6.70 -10.43 9.37
CA LEU A 109 6.98 -10.40 10.79
C LEU A 109 6.51 -11.71 11.44
N ASP A 110 7.25 -12.19 12.45
CA ASP A 110 6.89 -13.35 13.23
C ASP A 110 6.09 -13.01 14.50
N TYR A 111 5.59 -11.78 14.58
CA TYR A 111 4.83 -11.26 15.71
C TYR A 111 3.77 -10.27 15.23
N ASP A 112 2.76 -10.01 16.07
CA ASP A 112 1.77 -8.95 15.83
C ASP A 112 2.35 -7.60 16.25
N PRO A 113 2.60 -6.67 15.28
CA PRO A 113 3.24 -5.40 15.60
C PRO A 113 2.40 -4.49 16.51
N SER A 114 1.09 -4.72 16.61
CA SER A 114 0.23 -3.93 17.52
C SER A 114 0.49 -4.22 18.99
N GLU A 115 1.00 -5.41 19.31
CA GLU A 115 1.20 -5.83 20.71
C GLU A 115 2.22 -4.98 21.47
N ASN A 116 3.23 -4.44 20.75
CA ASN A 116 4.30 -3.62 21.34
C ASN A 116 4.15 -2.14 21.03
N GLN A 117 3.01 -1.72 20.50
CA GLN A 117 2.74 -0.35 20.10
C GLN A 117 1.36 0.06 20.62
N ASP A 118 1.09 1.35 20.65
CA ASP A 118 -0.14 1.90 21.21
C ASP A 118 -1.21 2.10 20.11
N TRP A 119 -1.60 0.99 19.48
CA TRP A 119 -2.68 0.98 18.49
C TRP A 119 -3.27 -0.42 18.34
N ASN A 120 -4.49 -0.50 17.80
CA ASN A 120 -5.19 -1.75 17.52
C ASN A 120 -5.61 -1.79 16.05
N TRP A 121 -5.69 -2.99 15.47
CA TRP A 121 -6.12 -3.15 14.08
C TRP A 121 -7.52 -2.60 13.82
N GLU A 122 -8.40 -2.71 14.79
CA GLU A 122 -9.77 -2.25 14.72
C GLU A 122 -9.87 -0.73 14.57
N ASP A 123 -8.87 0.01 15.02
CA ASP A 123 -8.84 1.48 14.92
C ASP A 123 -8.76 1.96 13.47
N TYR A 124 -8.41 1.08 12.54
CA TYR A 124 -8.15 1.40 11.12
C TYR A 124 -9.09 0.69 10.16
N GLU A 125 -10.07 -0.02 10.67
CA GLU A 125 -11.09 -0.70 9.85
C GLU A 125 -12.16 0.26 9.30
#